data_40607addaca7c35c9b64be5355a2b0a2
#
_entry.id   40607addaca7c35c9b64be5355a2b0a2
#
_cell.length_a   1.000
_cell.length_b   1.000
_cell.length_c   1.000
_cell.angle_alpha   90.00
_cell.angle_beta   90.00
_cell.angle_gamma   90.00
#
_symmetry.space_group_name_H-M   'P 1'
#
loop_
_entity.id
_entity.type
_entity.pdbx_description
1 polymer ?
#
loop_
_entity_poly.entity_id
_entity_poly.type
_entity_poly.pdbx_seq_one_letter_code
_entity_poly.pdbx_strand_id
1 'polypeptide(L)'
;MIILKNNERIFDNKNLCLVPTMGALHEGHIELINTAKKTEQEVIVSVFVNRLQFNDDLDFKNYPRDFEKDISILNRLNIEYGFFPDEEYMFPESGFDKLDAGNLGKKYEGNSRPGHFDGVITVVNRLFELIDPKTVVFGAKDFQQLFFIKKLILEKKYNIKLVENKTVRNSSGLALSSRNQHLSNKGIHQASFIYKSLNAAKDEFIKTNNTIDAVKIGTEKLFENSIDLDYFEILDHKTFSAPKTTTKKFIIIVAAYVEGIRLIDNIQFEVGATK
;
A
#
# COMPACT_ATOMS: atom_id res chain seq x y z
N MET A 1 -11.24 -9.80 -21.48
CA MET A 1 -10.97 -8.48 -20.88
C MET A 1 -11.13 -7.37 -21.94
N ILE A 2 -11.81 -6.29 -21.59
CA ILE A 2 -11.88 -5.08 -22.42
C ILE A 2 -10.74 -4.17 -21.97
N ILE A 3 -9.91 -3.73 -22.93
CA ILE A 3 -8.82 -2.79 -22.67
C ILE A 3 -9.35 -1.39 -22.91
N LEU A 4 -9.28 -0.56 -21.87
CA LEU A 4 -9.72 0.83 -21.88
C LEU A 4 -8.50 1.76 -21.85
N LYS A 5 -8.51 2.74 -22.70
CA LYS A 5 -7.54 3.84 -22.73
C LYS A 5 -8.26 5.15 -22.37
N ASN A 6 -7.92 6.23 -23.03
CA ASN A 6 -8.51 7.55 -22.81
C ASN A 6 -9.93 7.65 -23.38
N ASN A 7 -10.77 8.51 -22.77
CA ASN A 7 -12.10 8.95 -23.30
C ASN A 7 -13.19 7.86 -23.49
N GLU A 8 -12.98 6.66 -23.03
CA GLU A 8 -14.03 5.63 -23.11
C GLU A 8 -14.91 5.69 -21.86
N ARG A 9 -16.03 6.46 -21.91
CA ARG A 9 -17.06 6.51 -20.87
C ARG A 9 -17.88 5.21 -20.86
N ILE A 10 -17.27 4.09 -20.51
CA ILE A 10 -17.95 2.79 -20.38
C ILE A 10 -18.48 2.59 -18.95
N PHE A 11 -18.21 3.54 -18.06
CA PHE A 11 -18.42 3.34 -16.62
C PHE A 11 -19.78 3.82 -16.09
N ASP A 12 -20.56 4.54 -16.89
CA ASP A 12 -21.85 5.09 -16.44
C ASP A 12 -22.77 3.97 -15.94
N ASN A 13 -23.19 4.09 -14.67
CA ASN A 13 -24.09 3.17 -13.95
C ASN A 13 -23.54 1.74 -13.72
N LYS A 14 -22.25 1.48 -13.87
CA LYS A 14 -21.67 0.17 -13.59
C LYS A 14 -21.39 -0.03 -12.11
N ASN A 15 -21.54 -1.27 -11.67
CA ASN A 15 -21.18 -1.68 -10.31
C ASN A 15 -19.74 -2.19 -10.29
N LEU A 16 -18.76 -1.25 -10.25
CA LEU A 16 -17.35 -1.54 -10.42
C LEU A 16 -16.61 -1.70 -9.10
N CYS A 17 -15.71 -2.69 -9.07
CA CYS A 17 -14.65 -2.85 -8.07
C CYS A 17 -13.29 -2.49 -8.68
N LEU A 18 -12.68 -1.42 -8.21
CA LEU A 18 -11.39 -0.92 -8.71
C LEU A 18 -10.22 -1.51 -7.93
N VAL A 19 -9.21 -1.98 -8.66
CA VAL A 19 -7.88 -2.35 -8.12
C VAL A 19 -6.84 -1.43 -8.76
N PRO A 20 -6.39 -0.36 -8.06
CA PRO A 20 -5.37 0.54 -8.59
C PRO A 20 -3.99 -0.11 -8.54
N THR A 21 -3.25 -0.07 -9.66
CA THR A 21 -1.87 -0.54 -9.75
C THR A 21 -1.00 0.38 -10.60
N MET A 22 0.31 0.25 -10.45
CA MET A 22 1.28 0.88 -11.35
C MET A 22 1.81 -0.08 -12.42
N GLY A 23 1.19 -1.26 -12.60
CA GLY A 23 1.72 -2.32 -13.48
C GLY A 23 2.82 -3.14 -12.82
N ALA A 24 3.58 -3.87 -13.64
CA ALA A 24 4.54 -4.89 -13.18
C ALA A 24 3.88 -5.88 -12.20
N LEU A 25 2.74 -6.42 -12.61
CA LEU A 25 1.86 -7.23 -11.76
C LEU A 25 2.59 -8.47 -11.23
N HIS A 26 2.43 -8.70 -9.93
CA HIS A 26 3.02 -9.83 -9.20
C HIS A 26 1.98 -10.48 -8.27
N GLU A 27 2.34 -11.56 -7.58
CA GLU A 27 1.44 -12.32 -6.69
C GLU A 27 0.67 -11.45 -5.68
N GLY A 28 1.28 -10.38 -5.16
CA GLY A 28 0.59 -9.42 -4.28
C GLY A 28 -0.57 -8.73 -4.98
N HIS A 29 -0.39 -8.29 -6.24
CA HIS A 29 -1.46 -7.69 -7.04
C HIS A 29 -2.53 -8.73 -7.44
N ILE A 30 -2.11 -9.95 -7.76
CA ILE A 30 -3.03 -11.07 -8.07
C ILE A 30 -3.98 -11.32 -6.90
N GLU A 31 -3.49 -11.26 -5.66
CA GLU A 31 -4.33 -11.46 -4.49
C GLU A 31 -5.31 -10.28 -4.25
N LEU A 32 -4.92 -9.03 -4.58
CA LEU A 32 -5.85 -7.89 -4.58
C LEU A 32 -6.98 -8.12 -5.59
N ILE A 33 -6.62 -8.56 -6.80
CA ILE A 33 -7.57 -8.87 -7.86
C ILE A 33 -8.51 -10.02 -7.45
N ASN A 34 -7.98 -11.09 -6.85
CA ASN A 34 -8.78 -12.19 -6.34
C ASN A 34 -9.75 -11.73 -5.23
N THR A 35 -9.33 -10.77 -4.42
CA THR A 35 -10.18 -10.15 -3.41
C THR A 35 -11.27 -9.30 -4.05
N ALA A 36 -10.96 -8.55 -5.11
CA ALA A 36 -11.94 -7.79 -5.88
C ALA A 36 -13.00 -8.71 -6.52
N LYS A 37 -12.61 -9.84 -7.08
CA LYS A 37 -13.54 -10.83 -7.66
C LYS A 37 -14.54 -11.40 -6.64
N LYS A 38 -14.20 -11.44 -5.36
CA LYS A 38 -15.10 -11.88 -4.29
C LYS A 38 -16.20 -10.87 -3.95
N THR A 39 -16.14 -9.66 -4.51
CA THR A 39 -17.16 -8.62 -4.29
C THR A 39 -18.40 -8.78 -5.16
N GLU A 40 -18.40 -9.72 -6.10
CA GLU A 40 -19.48 -9.96 -7.09
C GLU A 40 -19.78 -8.73 -7.97
N GLN A 41 -18.78 -7.85 -8.12
CA GLN A 41 -18.82 -6.66 -8.96
C GLN A 41 -17.95 -6.86 -10.20
N GLU A 42 -18.20 -6.11 -11.28
CA GLU A 42 -17.29 -6.08 -12.43
C GLU A 42 -15.94 -5.49 -12.00
N VAL A 43 -14.84 -6.23 -12.24
CA VAL A 43 -13.52 -5.81 -11.77
C VAL A 43 -12.82 -4.97 -12.83
N ILE A 44 -12.36 -3.80 -12.43
CA ILE A 44 -11.49 -2.94 -13.22
C ILE A 44 -10.12 -2.82 -12.55
N VAL A 45 -9.07 -3.15 -13.29
CA VAL A 45 -7.69 -2.98 -12.83
C VAL A 45 -7.07 -1.81 -13.59
N SER A 46 -6.69 -0.75 -12.88
CA SER A 46 -5.91 0.32 -13.51
C SER A 46 -4.43 -0.02 -13.50
N VAL A 47 -3.75 0.29 -14.61
CA VAL A 47 -2.30 0.15 -14.78
C VAL A 47 -1.77 1.50 -15.23
N PHE A 48 -1.27 2.28 -14.27
CA PHE A 48 -0.75 3.63 -14.54
C PHE A 48 0.46 3.94 -13.66
N VAL A 49 1.60 4.19 -14.29
CA VAL A 49 2.84 4.61 -13.58
C VAL A 49 2.76 6.11 -13.31
N ASN A 50 2.37 6.47 -12.11
CA ASN A 50 2.11 7.84 -11.70
C ASN A 50 3.40 8.62 -11.41
N ARG A 51 3.77 9.57 -12.26
CA ARG A 51 4.96 10.42 -12.08
C ARG A 51 4.93 11.21 -10.77
N LEU A 52 3.74 11.67 -10.33
CA LEU A 52 3.60 12.55 -9.16
C LEU A 52 4.02 11.91 -7.83
N GLN A 53 4.06 10.58 -7.74
CA GLN A 53 4.47 9.89 -6.51
C GLN A 53 5.94 9.50 -6.46
N PHE A 54 6.72 9.83 -7.50
CA PHE A 54 8.16 9.60 -7.54
C PHE A 54 8.90 10.89 -7.20
N ASN A 55 9.78 10.83 -6.22
CA ASN A 55 10.66 11.93 -5.84
C ASN A 55 11.99 11.92 -6.61
N ASP A 56 12.29 10.85 -7.33
CA ASP A 56 13.50 10.67 -8.12
C ASP A 56 13.12 10.33 -9.57
N ASP A 57 13.68 11.09 -10.52
CA ASP A 57 13.48 10.87 -11.95
C ASP A 57 14.07 9.55 -12.46
N LEU A 58 15.15 9.07 -11.85
CA LEU A 58 15.76 7.80 -12.21
C LEU A 58 14.88 6.62 -11.76
N ASP A 59 14.29 6.69 -10.56
CA ASP A 59 13.35 5.67 -10.06
C ASP A 59 12.11 5.61 -10.97
N PHE A 60 11.57 6.76 -11.37
CA PHE A 60 10.45 6.81 -12.32
C PHE A 60 10.78 6.24 -13.69
N LYS A 61 11.97 6.59 -14.24
CA LYS A 61 12.41 6.11 -15.56
C LYS A 61 12.68 4.60 -15.55
N ASN A 62 13.25 4.10 -14.47
CA ASN A 62 13.60 2.68 -14.30
C ASN A 62 12.43 1.82 -13.79
N TYR A 63 11.29 2.43 -13.47
CA TYR A 63 10.14 1.66 -13.01
C TYR A 63 9.68 0.69 -14.11
N PRO A 64 9.55 -0.62 -13.82
CA PRO A 64 9.26 -1.62 -14.83
C PRO A 64 7.89 -1.37 -15.49
N ARG A 65 7.89 -1.40 -16.81
CA ARG A 65 6.70 -1.24 -17.66
C ARG A 65 6.67 -2.38 -18.67
N ASP A 66 5.80 -3.33 -18.44
CA ASP A 66 5.59 -4.47 -19.34
C ASP A 66 4.08 -4.67 -19.52
N PHE A 67 3.49 -3.80 -20.35
CA PHE A 67 2.04 -3.80 -20.57
C PHE A 67 1.54 -5.11 -21.17
N GLU A 68 2.30 -5.76 -22.05
CA GLU A 68 1.91 -7.03 -22.67
C GLU A 68 1.82 -8.14 -21.61
N LYS A 69 2.79 -8.20 -20.72
CA LYS A 69 2.80 -9.13 -19.59
C LYS A 69 1.65 -8.85 -18.63
N ASP A 70 1.40 -7.59 -18.28
CA ASP A 70 0.30 -7.20 -17.42
C ASP A 70 -1.05 -7.57 -18.04
N ILE A 71 -1.27 -7.27 -19.32
CA ILE A 71 -2.45 -7.69 -20.08
C ILE A 71 -2.61 -9.21 -20.08
N SER A 72 -1.53 -9.96 -20.29
CA SER A 72 -1.56 -11.43 -20.26
C SER A 72 -1.99 -11.96 -18.90
N ILE A 73 -1.48 -11.36 -17.79
CA ILE A 73 -1.85 -11.71 -16.42
C ILE A 73 -3.35 -11.43 -16.20
N LEU A 74 -3.82 -10.23 -16.54
CA LEU A 74 -5.22 -9.84 -16.37
C LEU A 74 -6.19 -10.72 -17.18
N ASN A 75 -5.82 -11.08 -18.42
CA ASN A 75 -6.60 -12.02 -19.24
C ASN A 75 -6.71 -13.40 -18.58
N ARG A 76 -5.61 -13.94 -18.06
CA ARG A 76 -5.63 -15.24 -17.33
C ARG A 76 -6.50 -15.21 -16.08
N LEU A 77 -6.61 -14.05 -15.44
CA LEU A 77 -7.46 -13.86 -14.27
C LEU A 77 -8.93 -13.62 -14.63
N ASN A 78 -9.26 -13.57 -15.93
CA ASN A 78 -10.61 -13.30 -16.44
C ASN A 78 -11.20 -12.00 -15.86
N ILE A 79 -10.42 -10.91 -15.93
CA ILE A 79 -10.86 -9.58 -15.50
C ILE A 79 -11.69 -8.94 -16.60
N GLU A 80 -12.75 -8.22 -16.22
CA GLU A 80 -13.65 -7.56 -17.17
C GLU A 80 -12.96 -6.39 -17.87
N TYR A 81 -12.29 -5.51 -17.09
CA TYR A 81 -11.69 -4.27 -17.61
C TYR A 81 -10.25 -4.08 -17.16
N GLY A 82 -9.35 -3.80 -18.11
CA GLY A 82 -8.04 -3.25 -17.87
C GLY A 82 -7.99 -1.79 -18.30
N PHE A 83 -7.72 -0.87 -17.39
CA PHE A 83 -7.65 0.57 -17.65
C PHE A 83 -6.19 1.05 -17.71
N PHE A 84 -5.76 1.49 -18.89
CA PHE A 84 -4.37 1.87 -19.20
C PHE A 84 -4.33 3.32 -19.73
N PRO A 85 -4.65 4.31 -18.89
CA PRO A 85 -4.64 5.70 -19.31
C PRO A 85 -3.22 6.22 -19.55
N ASP A 86 -3.10 7.25 -20.39
CA ASP A 86 -1.87 8.04 -20.47
C ASP A 86 -1.84 9.19 -19.45
N GLU A 87 -0.68 9.86 -19.37
CA GLU A 87 -0.45 10.93 -18.39
C GLU A 87 -1.30 12.16 -18.69
N GLU A 88 -1.49 12.52 -19.95
CA GLU A 88 -2.29 13.68 -20.35
C GLU A 88 -3.77 13.51 -20.01
N TYR A 89 -4.29 12.28 -20.15
CA TYR A 89 -5.67 11.97 -19.76
C TYR A 89 -5.85 11.95 -18.24
N MET A 90 -4.88 11.40 -17.52
CA MET A 90 -4.90 11.40 -16.05
C MET A 90 -4.74 12.81 -15.49
N PHE A 91 -3.83 13.60 -16.04
CA PHE A 91 -3.46 14.91 -15.52
C PHE A 91 -3.43 15.95 -16.66
N PRO A 92 -4.61 16.34 -17.19
CA PRO A 92 -4.68 17.41 -18.19
C PRO A 92 -4.17 18.73 -17.60
N GLU A 93 -3.79 19.70 -18.46
CA GLU A 93 -3.29 21.02 -18.01
C GLU A 93 -4.23 21.72 -17.02
N SER A 94 -5.53 21.43 -17.10
CA SER A 94 -6.54 21.92 -16.17
C SER A 94 -7.60 20.84 -15.89
N GLY A 95 -8.29 20.94 -14.75
CA GLY A 95 -9.44 20.07 -14.46
C GLY A 95 -9.13 18.83 -13.62
N PHE A 96 -8.05 18.85 -12.83
CA PHE A 96 -7.86 17.88 -11.74
C PHE A 96 -7.33 18.57 -10.48
N ASP A 97 -7.63 17.98 -9.32
CA ASP A 97 -7.21 18.48 -8.03
C ASP A 97 -5.84 17.90 -7.65
N LYS A 98 -4.84 18.75 -7.44
CA LYS A 98 -3.61 18.36 -6.74
C LYS A 98 -3.87 18.40 -5.25
N LEU A 99 -3.68 17.27 -4.58
CA LEU A 99 -3.98 17.11 -3.15
C LEU A 99 -2.72 17.14 -2.31
N ASP A 100 -2.85 17.66 -1.08
CA ASP A 100 -1.79 17.70 -0.06
C ASP A 100 -2.13 16.72 1.08
N ALA A 101 -1.23 15.78 1.36
CA ALA A 101 -1.35 14.83 2.46
C ALA A 101 -1.10 15.47 3.83
N GLY A 102 -0.65 16.71 3.85
CA GLY A 102 -0.38 17.50 5.06
C GLY A 102 0.84 17.01 5.85
N ASN A 103 0.92 17.41 7.11
CA ASN A 103 2.09 17.11 7.96
C ASN A 103 2.35 15.60 8.14
N LEU A 104 1.31 14.77 8.13
CA LEU A 104 1.48 13.33 8.25
C LEU A 104 2.10 12.72 6.98
N GLY A 105 1.84 13.32 5.82
CA GLY A 105 2.47 12.96 4.55
C GLY A 105 3.98 13.18 4.50
N LYS A 106 4.55 13.89 5.48
CA LYS A 106 5.98 14.14 5.62
C LYS A 106 6.66 13.28 6.69
N LYS A 107 5.94 12.33 7.30
CA LYS A 107 6.46 11.42 8.32
C LYS A 107 6.62 10.00 7.77
N TYR A 108 7.46 9.20 8.40
CA TYR A 108 7.70 7.79 8.07
C TYR A 108 8.07 7.60 6.60
N GLU A 109 7.25 6.92 5.81
CA GLU A 109 7.49 6.77 4.36
C GLU A 109 7.58 8.11 3.63
N GLY A 110 6.80 9.11 4.04
CA GLY A 110 6.85 10.44 3.45
C GLY A 110 8.12 11.23 3.77
N ASN A 111 8.83 10.91 4.86
CA ASN A 111 10.13 11.50 5.16
C ASN A 111 11.20 10.99 4.19
N SER A 112 11.19 9.69 3.91
CA SER A 112 12.13 9.06 2.96
C SER A 112 11.77 9.32 1.49
N ARG A 113 10.53 9.71 1.22
CA ARG A 113 9.97 9.96 -0.12
C ARG A 113 9.15 11.26 -0.15
N PRO A 114 9.78 12.44 -0.10
CA PRO A 114 9.06 13.73 -0.09
C PRO A 114 8.09 13.88 -1.27
N GLY A 115 6.86 14.31 -1.01
CA GLY A 115 5.79 14.46 -2.02
C GLY A 115 5.09 13.17 -2.44
N HIS A 116 5.58 12.01 -2.01
CA HIS A 116 5.02 10.72 -2.41
C HIS A 116 3.52 10.61 -2.14
N PHE A 117 3.08 10.92 -0.93
CA PHE A 117 1.67 10.77 -0.57
C PHE A 117 0.76 11.81 -1.24
N ASP A 118 1.28 13.01 -1.53
CA ASP A 118 0.54 13.99 -2.34
C ASP A 118 0.25 13.44 -3.72
N GLY A 119 1.26 12.81 -4.35
CA GLY A 119 1.11 12.12 -5.63
C GLY A 119 0.14 10.93 -5.56
N VAL A 120 0.21 10.13 -4.50
CA VAL A 120 -0.66 8.96 -4.31
C VAL A 120 -2.13 9.38 -4.16
N ILE A 121 -2.45 10.31 -3.25
CA ILE A 121 -3.84 10.74 -3.07
C ILE A 121 -4.38 11.49 -4.28
N THR A 122 -3.54 12.21 -5.01
CA THR A 122 -3.90 12.89 -6.26
C THR A 122 -4.29 11.87 -7.33
N VAL A 123 -3.47 10.86 -7.60
CA VAL A 123 -3.80 9.85 -8.64
C VAL A 123 -5.00 9.02 -8.27
N VAL A 124 -5.15 8.64 -6.99
CA VAL A 124 -6.29 7.85 -6.55
C VAL A 124 -7.58 8.67 -6.61
N ASN A 125 -7.55 9.95 -6.21
CA ASN A 125 -8.68 10.86 -6.37
C ASN A 125 -9.10 10.94 -7.86
N ARG A 126 -8.12 11.11 -8.74
CA ARG A 126 -8.40 11.17 -10.18
C ARG A 126 -9.00 9.88 -10.72
N LEU A 127 -8.52 8.72 -10.29
CA LEU A 127 -9.11 7.42 -10.64
C LEU A 127 -10.56 7.30 -10.14
N PHE A 128 -10.86 7.80 -8.93
CA PHE A 128 -12.22 7.80 -8.40
C PHE A 128 -13.15 8.69 -9.21
N GLU A 129 -12.70 9.87 -9.63
CA GLU A 129 -13.45 10.79 -10.49
C GLU A 129 -13.72 10.21 -11.88
N LEU A 130 -12.74 9.51 -12.47
CA LEU A 130 -12.85 8.95 -13.81
C LEU A 130 -13.69 7.68 -13.86
N ILE A 131 -13.63 6.83 -12.83
CA ILE A 131 -14.19 5.48 -12.84
C ILE A 131 -15.51 5.40 -12.04
N ASP A 132 -15.71 6.25 -11.04
CA ASP A 132 -16.80 6.20 -10.04
C ASP A 132 -17.03 4.77 -9.47
N PRO A 133 -15.99 4.10 -8.91
CA PRO A 133 -16.14 2.76 -8.43
C PRO A 133 -17.02 2.69 -7.18
N LYS A 134 -17.77 1.59 -7.00
CA LYS A 134 -18.53 1.36 -5.75
C LYS A 134 -17.68 0.71 -4.67
N THR A 135 -16.62 0.00 -5.09
CA THR A 135 -15.66 -0.62 -4.20
C THR A 135 -14.25 -0.40 -4.72
N VAL A 136 -13.30 -0.25 -3.82
CA VAL A 136 -11.86 -0.21 -4.14
C VAL A 136 -11.11 -1.16 -3.22
N VAL A 137 -10.12 -1.89 -3.77
CA VAL A 137 -9.30 -2.85 -3.02
C VAL A 137 -7.88 -2.32 -2.91
N PHE A 138 -7.36 -2.23 -1.68
CA PHE A 138 -5.98 -1.88 -1.39
C PHE A 138 -5.30 -2.87 -0.46
N GLY A 139 -4.00 -3.06 -0.63
CA GLY A 139 -3.20 -3.91 0.24
C GLY A 139 -2.84 -3.22 1.55
N ALA A 140 -2.96 -3.94 2.68
CA ALA A 140 -2.55 -3.46 3.99
C ALA A 140 -1.03 -3.37 4.17
N LYS A 141 -0.24 -3.90 3.23
CA LYS A 141 1.23 -3.82 3.28
C LYS A 141 1.72 -2.36 3.32
N ASP A 142 1.17 -1.51 2.47
CA ASP A 142 1.50 -0.08 2.41
C ASP A 142 0.50 0.71 3.26
N PHE A 143 0.52 0.45 4.60
CA PHE A 143 -0.54 0.90 5.49
C PHE A 143 -0.67 2.42 5.60
N GLN A 144 0.43 3.19 5.54
CA GLN A 144 0.35 4.65 5.53
C GLN A 144 -0.39 5.14 4.28
N GLN A 145 -0.18 4.51 3.13
CA GLN A 145 -0.97 4.75 1.92
C GLN A 145 -2.45 4.44 2.14
N LEU A 146 -2.73 3.24 2.69
CA LEU A 146 -4.11 2.83 2.99
C LEU A 146 -4.81 3.80 3.93
N PHE A 147 -4.11 4.34 4.93
CA PHE A 147 -4.61 5.37 5.83
C PHE A 147 -5.02 6.64 5.06
N PHE A 148 -4.18 7.12 4.14
CA PHE A 148 -4.51 8.29 3.33
C PHE A 148 -5.67 8.06 2.39
N ILE A 149 -5.82 6.86 1.83
CA ILE A 149 -6.98 6.51 0.99
C ILE A 149 -8.28 6.51 1.81
N LYS A 150 -8.26 5.97 3.04
CA LYS A 150 -9.41 6.06 3.96
C LYS A 150 -9.79 7.50 4.24
N LYS A 151 -8.79 8.34 4.53
CA LYS A 151 -8.97 9.75 4.79
C LYS A 151 -9.57 10.48 3.58
N LEU A 152 -9.03 10.23 2.37
CA LEU A 152 -9.54 10.79 1.12
C LEU A 152 -11.02 10.46 0.90
N ILE A 153 -11.41 9.17 1.05
CA ILE A 153 -12.81 8.74 0.89
C ILE A 153 -13.73 9.49 1.85
N LEU A 154 -13.32 9.65 3.11
CA LEU A 154 -14.10 10.34 4.14
C LEU A 154 -14.20 11.84 3.88
N GLU A 155 -13.11 12.52 3.58
CA GLU A 155 -13.05 13.97 3.40
C GLU A 155 -13.77 14.44 2.13
N LYS A 156 -13.61 13.70 1.04
CA LYS A 156 -14.31 13.98 -0.22
C LYS A 156 -15.75 13.42 -0.24
N LYS A 157 -16.15 12.70 0.83
CA LYS A 157 -17.49 12.07 0.95
C LYS A 157 -17.83 11.13 -0.21
N TYR A 158 -16.86 10.39 -0.71
CA TYR A 158 -17.08 9.39 -1.72
C TYR A 158 -17.95 8.24 -1.19
N ASN A 159 -18.93 7.82 -1.98
CA ASN A 159 -19.73 6.63 -1.68
C ASN A 159 -19.01 5.37 -2.17
N ILE A 160 -17.79 5.16 -1.69
CA ILE A 160 -16.90 4.05 -2.08
C ILE A 160 -16.62 3.17 -0.86
N LYS A 161 -16.85 1.87 -1.00
CA LYS A 161 -16.46 0.87 0.00
C LYS A 161 -14.97 0.53 -0.18
N LEU A 162 -14.16 0.78 0.85
CA LEU A 162 -12.76 0.33 0.87
C LEU A 162 -12.67 -1.08 1.43
N VAL A 163 -12.08 -1.99 0.66
CA VAL A 163 -11.75 -3.35 1.06
C VAL A 163 -10.24 -3.45 1.26
N GLU A 164 -9.85 -3.82 2.48
CA GLU A 164 -8.45 -4.00 2.85
C GLU A 164 -8.04 -5.46 2.65
N ASN A 165 -7.05 -5.68 1.79
CA ASN A 165 -6.47 -7.00 1.63
C ASN A 165 -5.28 -7.18 2.59
N LYS A 166 -5.23 -8.31 3.28
CA LYS A 166 -4.13 -8.61 4.21
C LYS A 166 -2.80 -8.69 3.47
N THR A 167 -1.72 -8.31 4.14
CA THR A 167 -0.36 -8.44 3.61
C THR A 167 -0.06 -9.89 3.24
N VAL A 168 0.21 -10.12 1.97
CA VAL A 168 0.63 -11.45 1.46
C VAL A 168 2.08 -11.67 1.84
N ARG A 169 2.37 -12.86 2.38
CA ARG A 169 3.72 -13.23 2.85
C ARG A 169 4.15 -14.55 2.25
N ASN A 170 5.47 -14.72 2.11
CA ASN A 170 6.02 -16.03 1.80
C ASN A 170 6.03 -16.94 3.03
N SER A 171 6.49 -18.18 2.88
CA SER A 171 6.55 -19.18 3.96
C SER A 171 7.44 -18.78 5.15
N SER A 172 8.39 -17.86 4.96
CA SER A 172 9.26 -17.33 6.03
C SER A 172 8.65 -16.12 6.76
N GLY A 173 7.48 -15.63 6.32
CA GLY A 173 6.81 -14.46 6.86
C GLY A 173 7.16 -13.14 6.18
N LEU A 174 8.11 -13.12 5.24
CA LEU A 174 8.49 -11.91 4.51
C LEU A 174 7.31 -11.42 3.65
N ALA A 175 6.95 -10.14 3.80
CA ALA A 175 5.93 -9.50 2.97
C ALA A 175 6.34 -9.47 1.49
N LEU A 176 5.44 -9.85 0.58
CA LEU A 176 5.73 -9.84 -0.85
C LEU A 176 5.86 -8.41 -1.38
N SER A 177 6.93 -8.18 -2.13
CA SER A 177 7.25 -6.91 -2.78
C SER A 177 8.08 -7.15 -4.03
N SER A 178 7.92 -6.30 -5.04
CA SER A 178 8.81 -6.30 -6.22
C SER A 178 10.29 -6.08 -5.85
N ARG A 179 10.57 -5.40 -4.73
CA ARG A 179 11.93 -5.19 -4.23
C ARG A 179 12.59 -6.47 -3.74
N ASN A 180 11.85 -7.51 -3.38
CA ASN A 180 12.41 -8.77 -2.92
C ASN A 180 13.25 -9.48 -3.99
N GLN A 181 13.00 -9.22 -5.27
CA GLN A 181 13.80 -9.78 -6.39
C GLN A 181 15.26 -9.28 -6.42
N HIS A 182 15.55 -8.18 -5.72
CA HIS A 182 16.91 -7.62 -5.62
C HIS A 182 17.70 -8.19 -4.44
N LEU A 183 17.08 -9.02 -3.59
CA LEU A 183 17.74 -9.68 -2.47
C LEU A 183 18.35 -11.01 -2.89
N SER A 184 19.52 -11.32 -2.32
CA SER A 184 20.07 -12.67 -2.38
C SER A 184 19.23 -13.66 -1.55
N ASN A 185 19.46 -14.96 -1.70
CA ASN A 185 18.82 -15.97 -0.84
C ASN A 185 19.13 -15.72 0.65
N LYS A 186 20.34 -15.24 0.98
CA LYS A 186 20.69 -14.83 2.33
C LYS A 186 19.91 -13.61 2.77
N GLY A 187 19.78 -12.61 1.89
CA GLY A 187 18.99 -11.40 2.13
C GLY A 187 17.49 -11.70 2.33
N ILE A 188 16.91 -12.64 1.58
CA ILE A 188 15.51 -13.08 1.76
C ILE A 188 15.33 -13.70 3.16
N HIS A 189 16.28 -14.58 3.59
CA HIS A 189 16.23 -15.13 4.94
C HIS A 189 16.36 -14.04 6.00
N GLN A 190 17.33 -13.12 5.85
CA GLN A 190 17.54 -11.99 6.74
C GLN A 190 16.30 -11.10 6.82
N ALA A 191 15.70 -10.74 5.69
CA ALA A 191 14.48 -9.90 5.63
C ALA A 191 13.28 -10.53 6.34
N SER A 192 13.24 -11.87 6.52
CA SER A 192 12.18 -12.52 7.29
C SER A 192 12.14 -12.10 8.76
N PHE A 193 13.28 -11.61 9.29
CA PHE A 193 13.34 -11.12 10.66
C PHE A 193 12.60 -9.79 10.85
N ILE A 194 12.29 -9.05 9.80
CA ILE A 194 11.42 -7.86 9.88
C ILE A 194 10.05 -8.24 10.43
N TYR A 195 9.42 -9.28 9.90
CA TYR A 195 8.14 -9.74 10.42
C TYR A 195 8.24 -10.37 11.82
N LYS A 196 9.35 -11.05 12.11
CA LYS A 196 9.61 -11.59 13.45
C LYS A 196 9.79 -10.48 14.49
N SER A 197 10.43 -9.37 14.12
CA SER A 197 10.59 -8.20 14.98
C SER A 197 9.25 -7.52 15.30
N LEU A 198 8.39 -7.38 14.29
CA LEU A 198 7.02 -6.87 14.47
C LEU A 198 6.21 -7.74 15.45
N ASN A 199 6.30 -9.06 15.32
CA ASN A 199 5.60 -9.96 16.25
C ASN A 199 6.18 -9.89 17.66
N ALA A 200 7.51 -9.84 17.82
CA ALA A 200 8.13 -9.69 19.12
C ALA A 200 7.70 -8.40 19.84
N ALA A 201 7.68 -7.28 19.10
CA ALA A 201 7.19 -6.00 19.63
C ALA A 201 5.70 -6.06 20.01
N LYS A 202 4.87 -6.67 19.15
CA LYS A 202 3.44 -6.84 19.43
C LYS A 202 3.24 -7.66 20.71
N ASP A 203 3.93 -8.79 20.84
CA ASP A 203 3.77 -9.70 21.98
C ASP A 203 4.24 -9.04 23.28
N GLU A 204 5.34 -8.26 23.24
CA GLU A 204 5.79 -7.48 24.39
C GLU A 204 4.79 -6.37 24.74
N PHE A 205 4.24 -5.65 23.74
CA PHE A 205 3.23 -4.63 23.98
C PHE A 205 1.97 -5.21 24.64
N ILE A 206 1.48 -6.38 24.17
CA ILE A 206 0.32 -7.04 24.74
C ILE A 206 0.58 -7.41 26.21
N LYS A 207 1.81 -7.79 26.56
CA LYS A 207 2.21 -8.19 27.91
C LYS A 207 2.37 -7.00 28.84
N THR A 208 3.00 -5.90 28.38
CA THR A 208 3.43 -4.79 29.23
C THR A 208 2.57 -3.53 29.10
N ASN A 209 1.83 -3.41 27.99
CA ASN A 209 1.15 -2.18 27.56
C ASN A 209 2.09 -0.96 27.48
N ASN A 210 3.38 -1.21 27.20
CA ASN A 210 4.43 -0.21 27.14
C ASN A 210 5.01 -0.14 25.72
N THR A 211 4.83 1.00 25.05
CA THR A 211 5.34 1.23 23.69
C THR A 211 6.85 1.26 23.62
N ILE A 212 7.52 1.80 24.66
CA ILE A 212 8.98 1.93 24.67
C ILE A 212 9.64 0.56 24.74
N ASP A 213 9.20 -0.31 25.65
CA ASP A 213 9.73 -1.65 25.82
C ASP A 213 9.47 -2.50 24.56
N ALA A 214 8.27 -2.39 24.02
CA ALA A 214 7.90 -3.11 22.80
C ALA A 214 8.73 -2.69 21.59
N VAL A 215 8.93 -1.38 21.37
CA VAL A 215 9.81 -0.88 20.29
C VAL A 215 11.24 -1.36 20.51
N LYS A 216 11.74 -1.31 21.74
CA LYS A 216 13.09 -1.78 22.08
C LYS A 216 13.28 -3.26 21.70
N ILE A 217 12.37 -4.13 22.10
CA ILE A 217 12.43 -5.58 21.78
C ILE A 217 12.37 -5.82 20.27
N GLY A 218 11.51 -5.10 19.54
CA GLY A 218 11.41 -5.20 18.08
C GLY A 218 12.71 -4.76 17.39
N THR A 219 13.29 -3.65 17.82
CA THR A 219 14.52 -3.09 17.23
C THR A 219 15.76 -3.93 17.56
N GLU A 220 15.89 -4.43 18.79
CA GLU A 220 16.97 -5.35 19.18
C GLU A 220 16.97 -6.57 18.27
N LYS A 221 15.81 -7.14 17.96
CA LYS A 221 15.70 -8.29 17.05
C LYS A 221 16.17 -7.99 15.62
N LEU A 222 16.02 -6.77 15.13
CA LEU A 222 16.58 -6.34 13.83
C LEU A 222 18.11 -6.25 13.92
N PHE A 223 18.67 -5.61 14.93
CA PHE A 223 20.12 -5.44 15.12
C PHE A 223 20.84 -6.77 15.31
N GLU A 224 20.29 -7.73 16.07
CA GLU A 224 20.81 -9.09 16.21
C GLU A 224 20.96 -9.82 14.88
N ASN A 225 20.17 -9.44 13.87
CA ASN A 225 20.20 -10.02 12.54
C ASN A 225 20.85 -9.10 11.49
N SER A 226 21.63 -8.12 11.94
CA SER A 226 22.37 -7.17 11.08
C SER A 226 21.45 -6.46 10.06
N ILE A 227 20.28 -6.04 10.50
CA ILE A 227 19.31 -5.27 9.71
C ILE A 227 19.37 -3.82 10.15
N ASP A 228 19.69 -2.92 9.23
CA ASP A 228 19.77 -1.49 9.50
C ASP A 228 18.36 -0.88 9.56
N LEU A 229 18.08 -0.20 10.66
CA LEU A 229 16.77 0.40 10.92
C LEU A 229 16.68 1.80 10.33
N ASP A 230 15.56 2.10 9.66
CA ASP A 230 15.16 3.47 9.32
C ASP A 230 14.17 4.00 10.37
N TYR A 231 13.03 3.34 10.56
CA TYR A 231 12.10 3.62 11.65
C TYR A 231 11.40 2.36 12.16
N PHE A 232 10.95 2.39 13.42
CA PHE A 232 10.10 1.38 14.04
C PHE A 232 9.16 2.07 15.03
N GLU A 233 7.85 2.07 14.76
CA GLU A 233 6.89 2.84 15.54
C GLU A 233 5.63 2.04 15.85
N ILE A 234 5.06 2.29 17.04
CA ILE A 234 3.74 1.80 17.44
C ILE A 234 2.77 2.97 17.45
N LEU A 235 1.72 2.88 16.64
CA LEU A 235 0.78 3.96 16.42
C LEU A 235 -0.66 3.52 16.69
N ASP A 236 -1.51 4.49 16.98
CA ASP A 236 -2.95 4.31 16.94
C ASP A 236 -3.40 4.06 15.50
N HIS A 237 -4.07 2.93 15.27
CA HIS A 237 -4.49 2.50 13.93
C HIS A 237 -5.43 3.49 13.24
N LYS A 238 -6.27 4.20 14.01
CA LYS A 238 -7.30 5.10 13.48
C LYS A 238 -6.77 6.49 13.16
N THR A 239 -5.83 6.99 13.97
CA THR A 239 -5.32 8.36 13.85
C THR A 239 -3.93 8.43 13.24
N PHE A 240 -3.24 7.29 13.11
CA PHE A 240 -1.85 7.18 12.66
C PHE A 240 -0.90 8.13 13.43
N SER A 241 -1.12 8.23 14.72
CA SER A 241 -0.36 9.07 15.66
C SER A 241 0.00 8.27 16.92
N ALA A 242 0.78 8.86 17.83
CA ALA A 242 1.12 8.21 19.09
C ALA A 242 -0.14 7.70 19.81
N PRO A 243 -0.12 6.46 20.34
CA PRO A 243 -1.28 5.89 21.04
C PRO A 243 -1.67 6.70 22.27
N LYS A 244 -2.97 6.75 22.56
CA LYS A 244 -3.53 7.31 23.78
C LYS A 244 -3.99 6.18 24.69
N THR A 245 -4.30 6.48 25.95
CA THR A 245 -4.85 5.52 26.91
C THR A 245 -6.16 4.88 26.44
N THR A 246 -6.88 5.54 25.54
CA THR A 246 -8.14 5.07 24.94
C THR A 246 -7.97 4.26 23.66
N THR A 247 -6.74 4.17 23.15
CA THR A 247 -6.46 3.41 21.91
C THR A 247 -6.68 1.92 22.17
N LYS A 248 -7.48 1.29 21.32
CA LYS A 248 -7.77 -0.16 21.39
C LYS A 248 -7.15 -0.93 20.23
N LYS A 249 -7.00 -0.28 19.08
CA LYS A 249 -6.43 -0.86 17.85
C LYS A 249 -5.14 -0.16 17.49
N PHE A 250 -4.10 -0.95 17.34
CA PHE A 250 -2.74 -0.49 17.13
C PHE A 250 -2.21 -0.96 15.78
N ILE A 251 -1.21 -0.26 15.30
CA ILE A 251 -0.38 -0.70 14.20
C ILE A 251 1.08 -0.50 14.57
N ILE A 252 1.92 -1.48 14.28
CA ILE A 252 3.37 -1.35 14.30
C ILE A 252 3.82 -1.23 12.86
N ILE A 253 4.61 -0.21 12.56
CA ILE A 253 5.20 0.03 11.26
C ILE A 253 6.71 -0.02 11.35
N VAL A 254 7.37 -0.56 10.32
CA VAL A 254 8.82 -0.62 10.23
C VAL A 254 9.29 -0.34 8.82
N ALA A 255 10.41 0.39 8.71
CA ALA A 255 11.23 0.40 7.51
C ALA A 255 12.68 0.07 7.90
N ALA A 256 13.31 -0.79 7.12
CA ALA A 256 14.66 -1.28 7.40
C ALA A 256 15.38 -1.66 6.10
N TYR A 257 16.72 -1.72 6.15
CA TYR A 257 17.56 -2.05 5.01
C TYR A 257 18.14 -3.45 5.15
N VAL A 258 18.00 -4.24 4.10
CA VAL A 258 18.64 -5.55 3.96
C VAL A 258 19.39 -5.54 2.64
N GLU A 259 20.70 -5.80 2.69
CA GLU A 259 21.59 -5.72 1.50
C GLU A 259 21.47 -4.39 0.75
N GLY A 260 21.26 -3.27 1.48
CA GLY A 260 21.03 -1.95 0.90
C GLY A 260 19.64 -1.73 0.30
N ILE A 261 18.78 -2.76 0.29
CA ILE A 261 17.40 -2.66 -0.19
C ILE A 261 16.48 -2.25 0.96
N ARG A 262 15.80 -1.10 0.79
CA ARG A 262 14.84 -0.63 1.77
C ARG A 262 13.52 -1.38 1.66
N LEU A 263 13.12 -2.01 2.75
CA LEU A 263 11.90 -2.80 2.88
C LEU A 263 10.99 -2.18 3.95
N ILE A 264 9.69 -2.28 3.74
CA ILE A 264 8.68 -1.88 4.72
C ILE A 264 7.76 -3.04 5.05
N ASP A 265 7.29 -3.03 6.28
CA ASP A 265 6.28 -3.98 6.74
C ASP A 265 5.46 -3.38 7.90
N ASN A 266 4.36 -4.03 8.24
CA ASN A 266 3.55 -3.64 9.38
C ASN A 266 2.76 -4.82 9.95
N ILE A 267 2.27 -4.65 11.18
CA ILE A 267 1.32 -5.57 11.82
C ILE A 267 0.25 -4.79 12.57
N GLN A 268 -0.99 -5.17 12.37
CA GLN A 268 -2.15 -4.61 13.07
C GLN A 268 -2.61 -5.57 14.17
N PHE A 269 -3.00 -5.03 15.31
CA PHE A 269 -3.52 -5.82 16.42
C PHE A 269 -4.47 -5.01 17.31
N GLU A 270 -5.27 -5.70 18.09
CA GLU A 270 -6.16 -5.09 19.08
C GLU A 270 -5.77 -5.59 20.46
N VAL A 271 -5.82 -4.69 21.43
CA VAL A 271 -5.71 -5.06 22.86
C VAL A 271 -7.10 -4.99 23.45
N GLY A 272 -7.58 -6.14 23.90
CA GLY A 272 -8.86 -6.21 24.59
C GLY A 272 -8.82 -5.35 25.86
N ALA A 273 -9.95 -4.76 26.25
CA ALA A 273 -10.07 -4.21 27.57
C ALA A 273 -9.76 -5.35 28.57
N THR A 274 -8.67 -5.20 29.31
CA THR A 274 -8.40 -6.05 30.46
C THR A 274 -9.68 -6.05 31.31
N LYS A 275 -10.27 -7.24 31.47
CA LYS A 275 -11.45 -7.44 32.34
C LYS A 275 -11.08 -7.07 33.76
#